data_c4c67e5c3208dca1e9b1767d3d716bc6
#
_entry.id   c4c67e5c3208dca1e9b1767d3d716bc6
#
_cell.length_a   1.000
_cell.length_b   1.000
_cell.length_c   1.000
_cell.angle_alpha   90.00
_cell.angle_beta   90.00
_cell.angle_gamma   90.00
#
_symmetry.space_group_name_H-M   'P 1'
#
loop_
_entity.id
_entity.type
_entity.pdbx_description
1 polymer ?
#
loop_
_entity_poly.entity_id
_entity_poly.type
_entity_poly.pdbx_seq_one_letter_code
_entity_poly.pdbx_strand_id
1 'polypeptide(L)'
;KSMDNEIKKHINKGDKINHKSNVKADMTEWTMQSETGFKKLADIILDMAVKGSKERYNRIIRPTISDMWGMRYKSGEQAIMHDHWPALWSFAYYLNAPEGAPGLFFKEMGAQGGMRKLEPGLLIMFPGYVQHGVQPQEFKGYRYVVSANVSEKL
;
A
#
# COMPACT_ATOMS: atom_id res chain seq x y z
N LYS A 1 -1.90 19.85 -3.70
CA LYS A 1 -2.72 19.19 -2.69
C LYS A 1 -1.91 18.05 -2.10
N SER A 2 -1.91 17.90 -0.77
CA SER A 2 -1.17 16.81 -0.10
C SER A 2 -1.96 15.51 -0.17
N MET A 3 -1.25 14.38 -0.19
CA MET A 3 -1.88 13.04 -0.26
C MET A 3 -2.82 12.76 0.91
N ASP A 4 -2.46 13.16 2.14
CA ASP A 4 -3.31 12.95 3.31
C ASP A 4 -4.66 13.69 3.19
N ASN A 5 -4.66 14.90 2.64
CA ASN A 5 -5.90 15.65 2.38
C ASN A 5 -6.77 14.97 1.31
N GLU A 6 -6.15 14.43 0.26
CA GLU A 6 -6.88 13.64 -0.74
C GLU A 6 -7.46 12.36 -0.12
N ILE A 7 -6.70 11.65 0.72
CA ILE A 7 -7.19 10.46 1.44
C ILE A 7 -8.40 10.84 2.30
N LYS A 8 -8.30 11.87 3.14
CA LYS A 8 -9.42 12.35 3.98
C LYS A 8 -10.66 12.68 3.18
N LYS A 9 -10.51 13.30 2.01
CA LYS A 9 -11.62 13.65 1.12
C LYS A 9 -12.31 12.42 0.52
N HIS A 10 -11.56 11.39 0.19
CA HIS A 10 -12.05 10.20 -0.52
C HIS A 10 -12.51 9.07 0.39
N ILE A 11 -12.06 9.00 1.64
CA ILE A 11 -12.49 8.00 2.63
C ILE A 11 -14.01 7.96 2.79
N ASN A 12 -14.68 9.11 2.87
CA ASN A 12 -16.14 9.19 3.02
C ASN A 12 -16.91 8.59 1.84
N LYS A 13 -16.26 8.42 0.69
CA LYS A 13 -16.84 7.76 -0.48
C LYS A 13 -16.60 6.24 -0.47
N GLY A 14 -15.59 5.79 0.27
CA GLY A 14 -15.17 4.39 0.34
C GLY A 14 -15.88 3.54 1.40
N ASP A 15 -16.66 4.10 2.29
CA ASP A 15 -17.31 3.39 3.41
C ASP A 15 -18.11 2.14 2.99
N LYS A 16 -18.67 2.15 1.79
CA LYS A 16 -19.39 1.00 1.22
C LYS A 16 -18.46 -0.13 0.74
N ILE A 17 -17.18 0.16 0.54
CA ILE A 17 -16.18 -0.79 0.03
C ILE A 17 -15.54 -1.57 1.18
N ASN A 18 -15.39 -0.96 2.35
CA ASN A 18 -14.68 -1.50 3.51
C ASN A 18 -15.20 -2.85 4.02
N HIS A 19 -16.48 -3.13 3.89
CA HIS A 19 -17.05 -4.40 4.35
C HIS A 19 -16.62 -5.61 3.50
N LYS A 20 -16.17 -5.40 2.27
CA LYS A 20 -15.77 -6.47 1.33
C LYS A 20 -14.25 -6.57 1.14
N SER A 21 -13.48 -5.63 1.68
CA SER A 21 -12.03 -5.61 1.58
C SER A 21 -11.36 -6.43 2.68
N ASN A 22 -10.13 -6.93 2.41
CA ASN A 22 -9.23 -7.48 3.43
C ASN A 22 -8.75 -6.41 4.43
N VAL A 23 -8.75 -5.15 4.02
CA VAL A 23 -8.45 -4.00 4.87
C VAL A 23 -9.66 -3.71 5.78
N LYS A 24 -9.43 -3.72 7.08
CA LYS A 24 -10.43 -3.39 8.13
C LYS A 24 -10.07 -2.03 8.75
N ALA A 25 -10.00 -1.01 7.91
CA ALA A 25 -9.70 0.38 8.22
C ALA A 25 -10.40 1.29 7.21
N ASP A 26 -10.33 2.61 7.43
CA ASP A 26 -10.82 3.58 6.45
C ASP A 26 -10.01 3.51 5.16
N MET A 27 -10.70 3.51 4.03
CA MET A 27 -10.11 3.27 2.72
C MET A 27 -10.76 4.14 1.65
N THR A 28 -9.95 4.64 0.70
CA THR A 28 -10.45 5.31 -0.51
C THR A 28 -10.88 4.29 -1.56
N GLU A 29 -11.42 4.77 -2.68
CA GLU A 29 -11.50 3.99 -3.92
C GLU A 29 -10.12 3.60 -4.44
N TRP A 30 -10.06 2.67 -5.41
CA TRP A 30 -8.83 2.05 -5.93
C TRP A 30 -8.23 2.75 -7.15
N THR A 31 -8.69 3.94 -7.50
CA THR A 31 -8.27 4.69 -8.69
C THR A 31 -7.58 6.01 -8.35
N MET A 32 -6.92 6.07 -7.18
CA MET A 32 -6.32 7.30 -6.67
C MET A 32 -5.12 7.81 -7.49
N GLN A 33 -4.54 6.98 -8.38
CA GLN A 33 -3.47 7.40 -9.29
C GLN A 33 -3.87 8.56 -10.21
N SER A 34 -5.17 8.78 -10.42
CA SER A 34 -5.70 9.91 -11.19
C SER A 34 -5.74 11.22 -10.40
N GLU A 35 -5.62 11.17 -9.08
CA GLU A 35 -5.66 12.34 -8.22
C GLU A 35 -4.31 13.08 -8.20
N THR A 36 -4.34 14.41 -8.28
CA THR A 36 -3.14 15.25 -8.38
C THR A 36 -2.13 15.00 -7.25
N GLY A 37 -2.61 14.77 -6.02
CA GLY A 37 -1.74 14.52 -4.86
C GLY A 37 -0.98 13.18 -4.93
N PHE A 38 -1.44 12.23 -5.75
CA PHE A 38 -0.84 10.89 -5.90
C PHE A 38 0.09 10.78 -7.10
N LYS A 39 0.02 11.70 -8.06
CA LYS A 39 0.71 11.59 -9.35
C LYS A 39 2.21 11.38 -9.21
N LYS A 40 2.87 12.16 -8.36
CA LYS A 40 4.33 12.04 -8.15
C LYS A 40 4.71 10.67 -7.59
N LEU A 41 3.94 10.15 -6.65
CA LEU A 41 4.15 8.80 -6.11
C LEU A 41 3.90 7.73 -7.18
N ALA A 42 2.86 7.89 -7.97
CA ALA A 42 2.55 6.99 -9.08
C ALA A 42 3.72 6.89 -10.08
N ASP A 43 4.32 8.02 -10.46
CA ASP A 43 5.47 8.06 -11.35
C ASP A 43 6.70 7.33 -10.74
N ILE A 44 6.97 7.53 -9.45
CA ILE A 44 8.05 6.83 -8.72
C ILE A 44 7.79 5.33 -8.69
N ILE A 45 6.56 4.90 -8.41
CA ILE A 45 6.15 3.49 -8.36
C ILE A 45 6.39 2.82 -9.73
N LEU A 46 5.99 3.46 -10.82
CA LEU A 46 6.19 2.93 -12.17
C LEU A 46 7.69 2.78 -12.50
N ASP A 47 8.50 3.77 -12.15
CA ASP A 47 9.95 3.73 -12.36
C ASP A 47 10.62 2.61 -11.54
N MET A 48 10.22 2.45 -10.27
CA MET A 48 10.70 1.36 -9.42
C MET A 48 10.30 -0.02 -9.95
N ALA A 49 9.08 -0.17 -10.49
CA ALA A 49 8.62 -1.42 -11.09
C ALA A 49 9.47 -1.83 -12.29
N VAL A 50 9.83 -0.87 -13.15
CA VAL A 50 10.74 -1.12 -14.29
C VAL A 50 12.12 -1.58 -13.80
N LYS A 51 12.72 -0.85 -12.88
CA LYS A 51 14.04 -1.18 -12.31
C LYS A 51 14.02 -2.53 -11.60
N GLY A 52 13.05 -2.78 -10.73
CA GLY A 52 12.92 -4.03 -9.99
C GLY A 52 12.70 -5.24 -10.91
N SER A 53 11.94 -5.09 -11.99
CA SER A 53 11.75 -6.16 -12.97
C SER A 53 13.04 -6.47 -13.73
N LYS A 54 13.81 -5.45 -14.08
CA LYS A 54 15.13 -5.65 -14.73
C LYS A 54 16.11 -6.33 -13.79
N GLU A 55 16.21 -5.87 -12.56
CA GLU A 55 17.17 -6.39 -11.58
C GLU A 55 16.83 -7.82 -11.14
N ARG A 56 15.56 -8.08 -10.81
CA ARG A 56 15.14 -9.37 -10.25
C ARG A 56 14.91 -10.45 -11.30
N TYR A 57 14.34 -10.09 -12.45
CA TYR A 57 13.89 -11.03 -13.47
C TYR A 57 14.61 -10.88 -14.81
N ASN A 58 15.54 -9.93 -14.93
CA ASN A 58 16.19 -9.56 -16.19
C ASN A 58 15.18 -9.29 -17.31
N ARG A 59 14.07 -8.67 -16.97
CA ARG A 59 12.93 -8.43 -17.86
C ARG A 59 12.63 -6.94 -17.99
N ILE A 60 12.41 -6.49 -19.24
CA ILE A 60 11.90 -5.14 -19.53
C ILE A 60 10.38 -5.23 -19.63
N ILE A 61 9.70 -4.43 -18.83
CA ILE A 61 8.23 -4.38 -18.79
C ILE A 61 7.70 -3.02 -19.24
N ARG A 62 6.44 -2.99 -19.66
CA ARG A 62 5.64 -1.76 -19.82
C ARG A 62 4.65 -1.69 -18.64
N PRO A 63 5.01 -0.98 -17.55
CA PRO A 63 4.21 -1.02 -16.35
C PRO A 63 2.95 -0.16 -16.48
N THR A 64 1.90 -0.58 -15.77
CA THR A 64 0.72 0.22 -15.52
C THR A 64 0.28 0.02 -14.07
N ILE A 65 -0.19 1.09 -13.41
CA ILE A 65 -0.82 0.97 -12.10
C ILE A 65 -2.24 0.46 -12.35
N SER A 66 -2.50 -0.78 -11.92
CA SER A 66 -3.84 -1.38 -11.99
C SER A 66 -4.76 -0.86 -10.89
N ASP A 67 -4.22 -0.68 -9.69
CA ASP A 67 -4.93 -0.16 -8.53
C ASP A 67 -4.02 0.72 -7.69
N MET A 68 -4.57 1.79 -7.12
CA MET A 68 -3.89 2.64 -6.14
C MET A 68 -4.91 3.22 -5.18
N TRP A 69 -4.68 3.07 -3.89
CA TRP A 69 -5.62 3.52 -2.86
C TRP A 69 -4.90 4.03 -1.62
N GLY A 70 -5.58 4.92 -0.91
CA GLY A 70 -5.14 5.41 0.40
C GLY A 70 -5.91 4.75 1.53
N MET A 71 -5.26 4.59 2.67
CA MET A 71 -5.84 4.04 3.88
C MET A 71 -5.49 4.89 5.08
N ARG A 72 -6.42 4.91 6.05
CA ARG A 72 -6.23 5.54 7.34
C ARG A 72 -6.55 4.52 8.43
N TYR A 73 -5.53 4.10 9.16
CA TYR A 73 -5.65 3.17 10.28
C TYR A 73 -5.68 3.91 11.61
N LYS A 74 -6.53 3.48 12.50
CA LYS A 74 -6.50 3.81 13.93
C LYS A 74 -6.14 2.57 14.75
N SER A 75 -5.94 2.77 16.06
CA SER A 75 -5.63 1.71 17.03
C SER A 75 -6.54 0.50 16.86
N GLY A 76 -5.97 -0.70 16.81
CA GLY A 76 -6.68 -1.98 16.72
C GLY A 76 -7.14 -2.37 15.31
N GLU A 77 -7.04 -1.51 14.33
CA GLU A 77 -7.41 -1.84 12.95
C GLU A 77 -6.35 -2.71 12.26
N GLN A 78 -6.79 -3.52 11.30
CA GLN A 78 -5.98 -4.57 10.69
C GLN A 78 -6.24 -4.71 9.20
N ALA A 79 -5.34 -5.43 8.53
CA ALA A 79 -5.60 -6.02 7.21
C ALA A 79 -5.39 -7.53 7.30
N ILE A 80 -6.39 -8.29 6.85
CA ILE A 80 -6.35 -9.75 6.83
C ILE A 80 -5.27 -10.18 5.84
N MET A 81 -4.58 -11.28 6.15
CA MET A 81 -3.53 -11.85 5.30
C MET A 81 -4.06 -12.14 3.89
N HIS A 82 -3.40 -11.60 2.88
CA HIS A 82 -3.78 -11.71 1.47
C HIS A 82 -2.58 -11.45 0.56
N ASP A 83 -2.75 -11.68 -0.73
CA ASP A 83 -1.84 -11.25 -1.78
C ASP A 83 -2.57 -10.44 -2.85
N HIS A 84 -1.83 -10.01 -3.87
CA HIS A 84 -2.37 -9.23 -4.99
C HIS A 84 -2.15 -9.91 -6.34
N TRP A 85 -2.07 -11.26 -6.33
CA TRP A 85 -2.00 -12.00 -7.60
C TRP A 85 -3.16 -11.62 -8.53
N PRO A 86 -2.96 -11.36 -9.83
CA PRO A 86 -1.74 -11.55 -10.64
C PRO A 86 -0.88 -10.31 -10.86
N ALA A 87 -0.97 -9.28 -10.01
CA ALA A 87 -0.09 -8.12 -10.10
C ALA A 87 1.40 -8.54 -10.05
N LEU A 88 2.25 -7.87 -10.81
CA LEU A 88 3.69 -8.11 -10.79
C LEU A 88 4.33 -7.60 -9.51
N TRP A 89 3.98 -6.36 -9.12
CA TRP A 89 4.51 -5.69 -7.96
C TRP A 89 3.42 -5.07 -7.13
N SER A 90 3.61 -5.09 -5.84
CA SER A 90 2.80 -4.36 -4.86
C SER A 90 3.67 -3.38 -4.09
N PHE A 91 3.06 -2.27 -3.68
CA PHE A 91 3.73 -1.16 -3.02
C PHE A 91 2.95 -0.72 -1.79
N ALA A 92 3.67 -0.28 -0.77
CA ALA A 92 3.12 0.42 0.38
C ALA A 92 3.99 1.64 0.71
N TYR A 93 3.38 2.82 0.75
CA TYR A 93 4.02 4.10 1.07
C TYR A 93 3.42 4.69 2.33
N TYR A 94 4.25 4.93 3.34
CA TYR A 94 3.83 5.46 4.63
C TYR A 94 3.99 6.97 4.68
N LEU A 95 2.86 7.70 4.80
CA LEU A 95 2.88 9.17 4.90
C LEU A 95 3.36 9.62 6.27
N ASN A 96 3.03 8.86 7.30
CA ASN A 96 3.44 9.09 8.68
C ASN A 96 3.65 7.76 9.41
N ALA A 97 4.30 7.81 10.55
CA ALA A 97 4.61 6.64 11.35
C ALA A 97 4.42 6.94 12.85
N PRO A 98 3.16 6.99 13.36
CA PRO A 98 2.92 7.13 14.78
C PRO A 98 3.63 6.05 15.57
N GLU A 99 4.11 6.37 16.78
CA GLU A 99 4.78 5.40 17.64
C GLU A 99 3.85 4.22 17.98
N GLY A 100 4.36 3.00 17.81
CA GLY A 100 3.61 1.76 18.03
C GLY A 100 2.70 1.34 16.86
N ALA A 101 2.52 2.19 15.85
CA ALA A 101 1.70 1.83 14.71
C ALA A 101 2.32 0.66 13.90
N PRO A 102 1.53 -0.37 13.55
CA PRO A 102 2.03 -1.54 12.84
C PRO A 102 2.32 -1.23 11.36
N GLY A 103 3.32 -1.91 10.81
CA GLY A 103 3.56 -1.99 9.36
C GLY A 103 2.99 -3.27 8.76
N LEU A 104 3.45 -3.59 7.55
CA LEU A 104 3.12 -4.86 6.91
C LEU A 104 3.78 -6.04 7.64
N PHE A 105 3.05 -7.12 7.76
CA PHE A 105 3.54 -8.42 8.21
C PHE A 105 3.58 -9.38 7.02
N PHE A 106 4.74 -10.02 6.78
CA PHE A 106 4.93 -10.98 5.70
C PHE A 106 4.99 -12.40 6.27
N LYS A 107 4.08 -13.25 5.85
CA LYS A 107 3.91 -14.60 6.37
C LYS A 107 5.17 -15.46 6.20
N GLU A 108 5.82 -15.38 5.05
CA GLU A 108 7.00 -16.16 4.71
C GLU A 108 8.24 -15.82 5.54
N MET A 109 8.23 -14.69 6.23
CA MET A 109 9.31 -14.29 7.13
C MET A 109 9.15 -14.86 8.56
N GLY A 110 8.14 -15.69 8.79
CA GLY A 110 7.89 -16.35 10.06
C GLY A 110 7.57 -15.40 11.19
N ALA A 111 7.94 -15.76 12.43
CA ALA A 111 7.68 -14.94 13.62
C ALA A 111 8.34 -13.53 13.56
N GLN A 112 9.34 -13.37 12.72
CA GLN A 112 10.04 -12.10 12.48
C GLN A 112 9.55 -11.38 11.21
N GLY A 113 8.45 -11.81 10.63
CA GLY A 113 7.81 -11.19 9.48
C GLY A 113 7.31 -9.77 9.73
N GLY A 114 7.44 -9.29 10.96
CA GLY A 114 7.30 -7.89 11.33
C GLY A 114 8.37 -7.05 10.66
N MET A 115 7.96 -5.92 10.24
CA MET A 115 8.75 -4.99 9.47
C MET A 115 9.82 -4.30 10.23
N ARG A 116 10.79 -3.83 9.45
CA ARG A 116 11.63 -2.73 9.90
C ARG A 116 10.75 -1.58 10.44
N LYS A 117 11.31 -0.80 11.36
CA LYS A 117 10.67 0.37 11.94
C LYS A 117 10.06 1.25 10.84
N LEU A 118 8.80 1.64 11.02
CA LEU A 118 8.14 2.57 10.12
C LEU A 118 8.77 3.96 10.23
N GLU A 119 8.91 4.60 9.09
CA GLU A 119 9.35 5.99 8.99
C GLU A 119 8.47 6.72 7.98
N PRO A 120 8.18 8.01 8.20
CA PRO A 120 7.51 8.82 7.19
C PRO A 120 8.30 8.84 5.88
N GLY A 121 7.64 8.60 4.76
CA GLY A 121 8.29 8.53 3.45
C GLY A 121 8.85 7.16 3.08
N LEU A 122 8.73 6.15 3.93
CA LEU A 122 9.14 4.78 3.60
C LEU A 122 8.24 4.22 2.49
N LEU A 123 8.85 3.80 1.39
CA LEU A 123 8.22 3.09 0.28
C LEU A 123 8.76 1.67 0.21
N ILE A 124 7.86 0.70 0.27
CA ILE A 124 8.18 -0.73 0.20
C ILE A 124 7.63 -1.28 -1.11
N MET A 125 8.47 -2.07 -1.81
CA MET A 125 8.08 -2.81 -3.01
C MET A 125 8.28 -4.30 -2.78
N PHE A 126 7.30 -5.11 -3.16
CA PHE A 126 7.37 -6.56 -3.08
C PHE A 126 6.58 -7.22 -4.21
N PRO A 127 6.90 -8.48 -4.60
CA PRO A 127 6.14 -9.17 -5.63
C PRO A 127 4.67 -9.32 -5.25
N GLY A 128 3.77 -9.19 -6.21
CA GLY A 128 2.32 -9.22 -5.98
C GLY A 128 1.79 -10.52 -5.39
N TYR A 129 2.52 -11.64 -5.52
CA TYR A 129 2.14 -12.94 -4.95
C TYR A 129 2.52 -13.11 -3.47
N VAL A 130 3.25 -12.17 -2.86
CA VAL A 130 3.71 -12.31 -1.47
C VAL A 130 2.55 -12.06 -0.50
N GLN A 131 2.31 -13.05 0.36
CA GLN A 131 1.30 -12.97 1.42
C GLN A 131 1.69 -11.93 2.48
N HIS A 132 0.80 -11.00 2.76
CA HIS A 132 1.01 -9.94 3.73
C HIS A 132 -0.29 -9.49 4.39
N GLY A 133 -0.16 -8.84 5.52
CA GLY A 133 -1.28 -8.27 6.27
C GLY A 133 -0.80 -7.18 7.22
N VAL A 134 -1.71 -6.67 8.04
CA VAL A 134 -1.42 -5.73 9.12
C VAL A 134 -2.01 -6.29 10.40
N GLN A 135 -1.17 -6.54 11.38
CA GLN A 135 -1.61 -7.02 12.69
C GLN A 135 -2.24 -5.89 13.49
N PRO A 136 -3.32 -6.15 14.25
CA PRO A 136 -3.91 -5.14 15.12
C PRO A 136 -2.93 -4.81 16.25
N GLN A 137 -2.66 -3.52 16.45
CA GLN A 137 -1.82 -3.00 17.55
C GLN A 137 -2.41 -1.71 18.08
N GLU A 138 -2.13 -1.41 19.33
CA GLU A 138 -2.54 -0.17 19.97
C GLU A 138 -1.53 0.94 19.70
N PHE A 139 -2.01 2.10 19.28
CA PHE A 139 -1.22 3.31 19.06
C PHE A 139 -2.12 4.55 19.13
N LYS A 140 -1.53 5.74 19.21
CA LYS A 140 -2.29 7.00 19.22
C LYS A 140 -2.34 7.64 17.85
N GLY A 141 -3.47 8.28 17.53
CA GLY A 141 -3.67 9.02 16.29
C GLY A 141 -3.98 8.11 15.10
N TYR A 142 -3.64 8.57 13.91
CA TYR A 142 -3.90 7.87 12.64
C TYR A 142 -2.61 7.59 11.89
N ARG A 143 -2.52 6.40 11.31
CA ARG A 143 -1.49 6.05 10.34
C ARG A 143 -2.05 6.12 8.93
N TYR A 144 -1.45 6.95 8.07
CA TYR A 144 -1.79 7.07 6.67
C TYR A 144 -0.81 6.27 5.81
N VAL A 145 -1.33 5.44 4.94
CA VAL A 145 -0.55 4.63 4.00
C VAL A 145 -1.24 4.60 2.64
N VAL A 146 -0.45 4.58 1.57
CA VAL A 146 -0.91 4.38 0.20
C VAL A 146 -0.38 3.05 -0.30
N SER A 147 -1.26 2.25 -0.88
CA SER A 147 -0.89 1.02 -1.57
C SER A 147 -1.16 1.13 -3.06
N ALA A 148 -0.37 0.39 -3.83
CA ALA A 148 -0.56 0.31 -5.27
C ALA A 148 -0.18 -1.08 -5.79
N ASN A 149 -0.83 -1.50 -6.87
CA ASN A 149 -0.50 -2.68 -7.64
C ASN A 149 -0.07 -2.27 -9.03
N VAL A 150 1.01 -2.88 -9.52
CA VAL A 150 1.54 -2.67 -10.86
C VAL A 150 1.44 -3.97 -11.65
N SER A 151 0.87 -3.85 -12.84
CA SER A 151 0.75 -4.91 -13.84
C SER A 151 1.46 -4.51 -15.12
N GLU A 152 1.64 -5.44 -16.03
CA GLU A 152 2.19 -5.16 -17.35
C GLU A 152 1.07 -4.83 -18.33
N LYS A 153 1.26 -3.79 -19.13
CA LYS A 153 0.40 -3.55 -20.29
C LYS A 153 0.65 -4.63 -21.34
N LEU A 154 -0.42 -5.26 -21.77
CA LEU A 154 -0.42 -6.19 -22.88
C LEU A 154 -0.33 -5.47 -24.23
#